data_98a82249af0aa8e33bb2e31fa4114708
#
_entry.id   98a82249af0aa8e33bb2e31fa4114708
#
_cell.length_a   1.000
_cell.length_b   1.000
_cell.length_c   1.000
_cell.angle_alpha   90.00
_cell.angle_beta   90.00
_cell.angle_gamma   90.00
#
_symmetry.space_group_name_H-M   'P 1'
#
loop_
_entity.id
_entity.type
_entity.pdbx_description
1 polymer ?
#
loop_
_entity_poly.entity_id
_entity_poly.type
_entity_poly.pdbx_seq_one_letter_code
_entity_poly.pdbx_strand_id
1 'polypeptide(L)'
;MDADLRVNALYLSSRLRSRLADAARCPVTTIIAPTGYGKTTAAQYLQRRIAAEAPDAYLFRQFLSGGGRQEFWAGLCRALHTAPQLPAQLRALGYPDSPHTRQQLLELVQDALAGKPPVWFILDDVHLLSGGEAAELVSFLAERLPPQAHLILLSRNQIFSEAQKLRLGSRLLELGAADLRLTQEELLQYAGRCGLPLPEREAQALLSVSEGWI
;
A
#
# COMPACT_ATOMS: atom_id res chain seq x y z
N MET A 1 19.98 -36.63 -4.95
CA MET A 1 18.54 -36.44 -5.26
C MET A 1 18.21 -35.04 -4.81
N ASP A 2 18.59 -34.07 -5.67
CA ASP A 2 18.43 -32.64 -5.38
C ASP A 2 16.95 -32.28 -5.47
N ALA A 3 16.31 -32.11 -4.30
CA ALA A 3 15.03 -31.43 -4.23
C ALA A 3 15.31 -29.97 -4.57
N ASP A 4 15.00 -29.60 -5.80
CA ASP A 4 14.99 -28.22 -6.26
C ASP A 4 14.02 -27.44 -5.38
N LEU A 5 14.54 -26.92 -4.27
CA LEU A 5 13.80 -26.06 -3.32
C LEU A 5 13.35 -24.83 -4.09
N ARG A 6 12.17 -24.88 -4.67
CA ARG A 6 11.49 -23.71 -5.27
C ARG A 6 11.09 -22.72 -4.17
N VAL A 7 12.09 -22.21 -3.45
CA VAL A 7 11.98 -21.23 -2.36
C VAL A 7 11.48 -19.87 -2.85
N ASN A 8 11.31 -19.67 -4.16
CA ASN A 8 10.96 -18.39 -4.77
C ASN A 8 9.48 -18.20 -5.11
N ALA A 9 8.59 -19.08 -4.69
CA ALA A 9 7.17 -18.84 -4.85
C ALA A 9 6.67 -17.97 -3.69
N LEU A 10 6.40 -16.71 -3.97
CA LEU A 10 5.75 -15.77 -3.07
C LEU A 10 4.54 -16.45 -2.40
N TYR A 11 4.68 -16.86 -1.14
CA TYR A 11 3.57 -17.46 -0.42
C TYR A 11 2.72 -16.37 0.23
N LEU A 12 1.46 -16.36 -0.11
CA LEU A 12 0.44 -15.56 0.55
C LEU A 12 -0.70 -16.51 0.92
N SER A 13 -1.05 -16.51 2.19
CA SER A 13 -2.16 -17.35 2.66
C SER A 13 -3.49 -16.94 2.02
N SER A 14 -4.46 -17.85 1.98
CA SER A 14 -5.80 -17.57 1.46
C SER A 14 -6.49 -16.43 2.22
N ARG A 15 -6.29 -16.39 3.55
CA ARG A 15 -6.79 -15.32 4.42
C ARG A 15 -6.21 -13.97 4.01
N LEU A 16 -4.89 -13.86 3.87
CA LEU A 16 -4.25 -12.60 3.47
C LEU A 16 -4.65 -12.20 2.05
N ARG A 17 -4.76 -13.15 1.11
CA ARG A 17 -5.23 -12.85 -0.25
C ARG A 17 -6.65 -12.29 -0.28
N SER A 18 -7.55 -12.81 0.56
CA SER A 18 -8.91 -12.27 0.70
C SER A 18 -8.88 -10.82 1.21
N ARG A 19 -8.12 -10.57 2.28
CA ARG A 19 -7.97 -9.20 2.83
C ARG A 19 -7.35 -8.22 1.82
N LEU A 20 -6.37 -8.67 1.02
CA LEU A 20 -5.78 -7.87 -0.04
C LEU A 20 -6.75 -7.65 -1.22
N ALA A 21 -7.71 -8.55 -1.45
CA ALA A 21 -8.78 -8.31 -2.41
C ALA A 21 -9.69 -7.14 -2.01
N ASP A 22 -10.00 -7.04 -0.71
CA ASP A 22 -10.75 -5.90 -0.18
C ASP A 22 -9.92 -4.60 -0.28
N ALA A 23 -8.61 -4.68 -0.04
CA ALA A 23 -7.67 -3.57 -0.18
C ALA A 23 -7.67 -2.97 -1.59
N ALA A 24 -7.78 -3.80 -2.63
CA ALA A 24 -7.85 -3.34 -4.01
C ALA A 24 -9.12 -2.51 -4.33
N ARG A 25 -10.18 -2.66 -3.52
CA ARG A 25 -11.47 -1.97 -3.70
C ARG A 25 -11.64 -0.78 -2.78
N CYS A 26 -10.87 -0.72 -1.69
CA CYS A 26 -10.98 0.34 -0.69
C CYS A 26 -10.31 1.63 -1.20
N PRO A 27 -10.91 2.82 -1.01
CA PRO A 27 -10.28 4.07 -1.39
C PRO A 27 -8.93 4.33 -0.71
N VAL A 28 -8.80 3.96 0.56
CA VAL A 28 -7.56 4.09 1.33
C VAL A 28 -7.25 2.78 2.02
N THR A 29 -6.06 2.26 1.80
CA THR A 29 -5.57 1.07 2.50
C THR A 29 -4.24 1.38 3.18
N THR A 30 -4.12 1.04 4.46
CA THR A 30 -2.83 1.06 5.15
C THR A 30 -2.34 -0.35 5.42
N ILE A 31 -1.04 -0.59 5.20
CA ILE A 31 -0.36 -1.84 5.53
C ILE A 31 0.74 -1.50 6.54
N ILE A 32 0.48 -1.76 7.82
CA ILE A 32 1.31 -1.32 8.93
C ILE A 32 1.92 -2.53 9.65
N ALA A 33 3.24 -2.67 9.55
CA ALA A 33 3.96 -3.73 10.23
C ALA A 33 5.46 -3.39 10.32
N PRO A 34 6.22 -4.00 11.24
CA PRO A 34 7.66 -3.87 11.32
C PRO A 34 8.37 -4.24 10.01
N THR A 35 9.67 -3.93 9.94
CA THR A 35 10.52 -4.38 8.82
C THR A 35 10.52 -5.90 8.76
N GLY A 36 10.50 -6.42 7.53
CA GLY A 36 10.55 -7.86 7.33
C GLY A 36 9.18 -8.55 7.23
N TYR A 37 8.09 -7.98 7.73
CA TYR A 37 6.75 -8.58 7.76
C TYR A 37 6.03 -8.71 6.41
N GLY A 38 6.73 -8.58 5.30
CA GLY A 38 6.14 -8.83 3.97
C GLY A 38 5.26 -7.71 3.42
N LYS A 39 5.31 -6.47 3.95
CA LYS A 39 4.56 -5.33 3.40
C LYS A 39 4.79 -5.14 1.90
N THR A 40 6.05 -5.13 1.49
CA THR A 40 6.45 -5.00 0.08
C THR A 40 5.95 -6.16 -0.77
N THR A 41 5.93 -7.36 -0.22
CA THR A 41 5.39 -8.58 -0.81
C THR A 41 3.88 -8.46 -1.04
N ALA A 42 3.15 -7.99 -0.02
CA ALA A 42 1.72 -7.71 -0.11
C ALA A 42 1.41 -6.65 -1.18
N ALA A 43 2.20 -5.58 -1.24
CA ALA A 43 2.06 -4.55 -2.27
C ALA A 43 2.33 -5.09 -3.68
N GLN A 44 3.34 -5.95 -3.87
CA GLN A 44 3.61 -6.59 -5.16
C GLN A 44 2.46 -7.50 -5.61
N TYR A 45 1.87 -8.23 -4.66
CA TYR A 45 0.69 -9.03 -4.97
C TYR A 45 -0.48 -8.16 -5.41
N LEU A 46 -0.76 -7.06 -4.67
CA LEU A 46 -1.80 -6.10 -5.05
C LEU A 46 -1.55 -5.52 -6.44
N GLN A 47 -0.33 -5.12 -6.76
CA GLN A 47 0.02 -4.61 -8.08
C GLN A 47 -0.32 -5.61 -9.19
N ARG A 48 0.10 -6.88 -9.03
CA ARG A 48 -0.18 -7.95 -10.01
C ARG A 48 -1.68 -8.20 -10.16
N ARG A 49 -2.40 -8.19 -9.03
CA ARG A 49 -3.83 -8.40 -9.01
C ARG A 49 -4.59 -7.26 -9.69
N ILE A 50 -4.28 -6.02 -9.37
CA ILE A 50 -4.88 -4.83 -9.99
C ILE A 50 -4.62 -4.84 -11.49
N ALA A 51 -3.40 -5.12 -11.93
CA ALA A 51 -3.06 -5.21 -13.35
C ALA A 51 -3.82 -6.32 -14.09
N ALA A 52 -4.14 -7.43 -13.40
CA ALA A 52 -4.92 -8.52 -13.99
C ALA A 52 -6.44 -8.22 -14.04
N GLU A 53 -7.00 -7.58 -12.99
CA GLU A 53 -8.44 -7.29 -12.89
C GLU A 53 -8.85 -6.00 -13.61
N ALA A 54 -7.92 -5.03 -13.73
CA ALA A 54 -8.13 -3.74 -14.37
C ALA A 54 -6.92 -3.37 -15.25
N PRO A 55 -6.78 -3.99 -16.43
CA PRO A 55 -5.60 -3.80 -17.30
C PRO A 55 -5.42 -2.37 -17.80
N ASP A 56 -6.50 -1.60 -17.88
CA ASP A 56 -6.48 -0.18 -18.27
C ASP A 56 -6.21 0.77 -17.10
N ALA A 57 -6.09 0.24 -15.87
CA ALA A 57 -5.86 1.04 -14.68
C ALA A 57 -4.44 1.62 -14.64
N TYR A 58 -4.33 2.79 -14.05
CA TYR A 58 -3.04 3.39 -13.80
C TYR A 58 -2.54 2.98 -12.41
N LEU A 59 -1.33 2.46 -12.35
CA LEU A 59 -0.75 2.01 -11.10
C LEU A 59 0.63 2.62 -10.91
N PHE A 60 0.78 3.36 -9.81
CA PHE A 60 2.02 4.03 -9.45
C PHE A 60 2.53 3.55 -8.11
N ARG A 61 3.83 3.32 -8.04
CA ARG A 61 4.50 3.02 -6.78
C ARG A 61 5.66 3.98 -6.59
N GLN A 62 5.69 4.60 -5.42
CA GLN A 62 6.78 5.45 -4.98
C GLN A 62 7.38 4.89 -3.70
N PHE A 63 8.70 4.74 -3.70
CA PHE A 63 9.49 4.48 -2.50
C PHE A 63 9.94 5.82 -1.94
N LEU A 64 9.67 6.07 -0.67
CA LEU A 64 10.06 7.30 -0.01
C LEU A 64 11.42 7.09 0.65
N SER A 65 12.34 8.03 0.46
CA SER A 65 13.72 7.96 0.94
C SER A 65 14.05 9.00 2.02
N GLY A 66 13.03 9.72 2.51
CA GLY A 66 13.22 10.76 3.52
C GLY A 66 13.61 12.13 2.96
N GLY A 67 13.52 12.35 1.66
CA GLY A 67 13.74 13.64 0.99
C GLY A 67 12.64 14.69 1.22
N GLY A 68 11.73 14.42 2.15
CA GLY A 68 10.70 15.33 2.61
C GLY A 68 9.65 15.68 1.53
N ARG A 69 9.05 16.88 1.68
CA ARG A 69 7.95 17.34 0.81
C ARG A 69 8.29 17.42 -0.66
N GLN A 70 9.53 17.77 -1.00
CA GLN A 70 9.95 17.96 -2.39
C GLN A 70 10.03 16.63 -3.13
N GLU A 71 10.60 15.59 -2.50
CA GLU A 71 10.67 14.24 -3.06
C GLU A 71 9.27 13.67 -3.25
N PHE A 72 8.43 13.78 -2.21
CA PHE A 72 7.05 13.31 -2.25
C PHE A 72 6.27 14.00 -3.39
N TRP A 73 6.35 15.32 -3.49
CA TRP A 73 5.66 16.10 -4.53
C TRP A 73 6.13 15.73 -5.94
N ALA A 74 7.45 15.64 -6.15
CA ALA A 74 8.01 15.23 -7.42
C ALA A 74 7.56 13.81 -7.84
N GLY A 75 7.44 12.90 -6.87
CA GLY A 75 6.90 11.56 -7.07
C GLY A 75 5.43 11.58 -7.47
N LEU A 76 4.61 12.34 -6.75
CA LEU A 76 3.19 12.51 -7.06
C LEU A 76 2.97 13.12 -8.45
N CYS A 77 3.73 14.16 -8.80
CA CYS A 77 3.66 14.76 -10.13
C CYS A 77 4.05 13.76 -11.24
N ARG A 78 5.04 12.90 -11.00
CA ARG A 78 5.38 11.82 -11.95
C ARG A 78 4.27 10.79 -12.06
N ALA A 79 3.67 10.42 -10.94
CA ALA A 79 2.58 9.46 -10.90
C ALA A 79 1.36 9.92 -11.70
N LEU A 80 1.06 11.21 -11.68
CA LEU A 80 -0.09 11.80 -12.35
C LEU A 80 0.16 12.16 -13.83
N HIS A 81 1.27 11.70 -14.44
CA HIS A 81 1.58 11.99 -15.85
C HIS A 81 0.65 11.36 -16.90
N THR A 82 -0.29 10.52 -16.46
CA THR A 82 -1.28 9.85 -17.30
C THR A 82 -2.27 10.78 -17.99
N ALA A 83 -2.45 11.98 -17.45
CA ALA A 83 -3.18 13.05 -18.15
C ALA A 83 -2.14 14.01 -18.73
N PRO A 84 -2.02 14.18 -20.06
CA PRO A 84 -0.91 14.91 -20.70
C PRO A 84 -0.68 16.33 -20.20
N GLN A 85 -1.72 17.01 -19.76
CA GLN A 85 -1.65 18.40 -19.28
C GLN A 85 -1.42 18.50 -17.76
N LEU A 86 -1.80 17.49 -16.99
CA LEU A 86 -1.78 17.53 -15.54
C LEU A 86 -0.38 17.75 -14.93
N PRO A 87 0.71 17.13 -15.43
CA PRO A 87 2.04 17.40 -14.89
C PRO A 87 2.51 18.84 -15.03
N ALA A 88 2.10 19.54 -16.09
CA ALA A 88 2.42 20.95 -16.27
C ALA A 88 1.63 21.82 -15.30
N GLN A 89 0.33 21.53 -15.11
CA GLN A 89 -0.53 22.22 -14.17
C GLN A 89 -0.08 22.01 -12.72
N LEU A 90 0.30 20.77 -12.35
CA LEU A 90 0.84 20.47 -11.01
C LEU A 90 2.18 21.18 -10.75
N ARG A 91 3.06 21.25 -11.76
CA ARG A 91 4.31 22.02 -11.63
C ARG A 91 4.05 23.51 -11.47
N ALA A 92 3.07 24.06 -12.18
CA ALA A 92 2.68 25.47 -12.05
C ALA A 92 2.04 25.76 -10.69
N LEU A 93 1.25 24.81 -10.14
CA LEU A 93 0.68 24.91 -8.79
C LEU A 93 1.77 24.93 -7.72
N GLY A 94 2.86 24.19 -7.92
CA GLY A 94 3.87 23.95 -6.90
C GLY A 94 3.35 23.07 -5.76
N TYR A 95 4.13 22.96 -4.67
CA TYR A 95 3.72 22.19 -3.49
C TYR A 95 2.50 22.85 -2.82
N PRO A 96 1.40 22.09 -2.57
CA PRO A 96 0.16 22.66 -2.03
C PRO A 96 0.25 22.83 -0.51
N ASP A 97 0.83 23.92 -0.06
CA ASP A 97 1.07 24.25 1.35
C ASP A 97 -0.08 24.98 2.05
N SER A 98 -1.02 25.52 1.29
CA SER A 98 -2.19 26.24 1.80
C SER A 98 -3.50 25.50 1.55
N PRO A 99 -4.58 25.79 2.31
CA PRO A 99 -5.90 25.22 2.03
C PRO A 99 -6.38 25.49 0.60
N HIS A 100 -6.07 26.66 0.07
CA HIS A 100 -6.45 27.06 -1.29
C HIS A 100 -5.74 26.20 -2.35
N THR A 101 -4.42 26.06 -2.25
CA THR A 101 -3.63 25.23 -3.19
C THR A 101 -3.95 23.75 -3.06
N ARG A 102 -4.29 23.26 -1.86
CA ARG A 102 -4.79 21.89 -1.65
C ARG A 102 -6.13 21.67 -2.35
N GLN A 103 -7.03 22.66 -2.31
CA GLN A 103 -8.31 22.57 -3.01
C GLN A 103 -8.10 22.58 -4.53
N GLN A 104 -7.24 23.47 -5.05
CA GLN A 104 -6.86 23.47 -6.47
C GLN A 104 -6.27 22.13 -6.92
N LEU A 105 -5.41 21.50 -6.10
CA LEU A 105 -4.89 20.17 -6.38
C LEU A 105 -6.01 19.15 -6.56
N LEU A 106 -7.00 19.12 -5.66
CA LEU A 106 -8.14 18.20 -5.77
C LEU A 106 -8.94 18.41 -7.05
N GLU A 107 -9.22 19.67 -7.41
CA GLU A 107 -9.93 20.01 -8.63
C GLU A 107 -9.16 19.53 -9.86
N LEU A 108 -7.86 19.80 -9.93
CA LEU A 108 -7.01 19.34 -11.02
C LEU A 108 -7.00 17.79 -11.12
N VAL A 109 -6.93 17.08 -9.98
CA VAL A 109 -6.95 15.62 -9.96
C VAL A 109 -8.33 15.08 -10.36
N GLN A 110 -9.41 15.68 -9.87
CA GLN A 110 -10.78 15.29 -10.23
C GLN A 110 -11.04 15.45 -11.72
N ASP A 111 -10.68 16.60 -12.29
CA ASP A 111 -10.84 16.87 -13.71
C ASP A 111 -10.00 15.93 -14.57
N ALA A 112 -8.77 15.65 -14.14
CA ALA A 112 -7.88 14.77 -14.87
C ALA A 112 -8.33 13.31 -14.86
N LEU A 113 -9.02 12.86 -13.81
CA LEU A 113 -9.52 11.50 -13.65
C LEU A 113 -10.97 11.34 -14.13
N ALA A 114 -11.65 12.41 -14.48
CA ALA A 114 -13.03 12.37 -14.96
C ALA A 114 -13.14 11.50 -16.23
N GLY A 115 -13.95 10.46 -16.16
CA GLY A 115 -14.14 9.50 -17.28
C GLY A 115 -12.90 8.66 -17.63
N LYS A 116 -11.89 8.62 -16.78
CA LYS A 116 -10.68 7.80 -16.94
C LYS A 116 -10.76 6.51 -16.13
N PRO A 117 -9.95 5.50 -16.49
CA PRO A 117 -9.76 4.32 -15.65
C PRO A 117 -9.28 4.69 -14.24
N PRO A 118 -9.56 3.83 -13.25
CA PRO A 118 -9.11 4.08 -11.88
C PRO A 118 -7.59 4.13 -11.76
N VAL A 119 -7.11 4.87 -10.76
CA VAL A 119 -5.69 5.03 -10.47
C VAL A 119 -5.37 4.55 -9.05
N TRP A 120 -4.30 3.80 -8.90
CA TRP A 120 -3.76 3.36 -7.62
C TRP A 120 -2.42 4.01 -7.35
N PHE A 121 -2.32 4.67 -6.20
CA PHE A 121 -1.07 5.21 -5.68
C PHE A 121 -0.59 4.32 -4.54
N ILE A 122 0.56 3.69 -4.71
CA ILE A 122 1.22 2.89 -3.67
C ILE A 122 2.40 3.69 -3.15
N LEU A 123 2.34 4.12 -1.91
CA LEU A 123 3.43 4.83 -1.23
C LEU A 123 4.09 3.87 -0.23
N ASP A 124 5.36 3.57 -0.46
CA ASP A 124 6.14 2.71 0.41
C ASP A 124 7.00 3.55 1.36
N ASP A 125 7.17 3.04 2.59
CA ASP A 125 7.92 3.69 3.66
C ASP A 125 7.37 5.06 4.09
N VAL A 126 6.04 5.20 4.14
CA VAL A 126 5.33 6.45 4.52
C VAL A 126 5.76 6.98 5.89
N HIS A 127 6.27 6.13 6.79
CA HIS A 127 6.81 6.55 8.08
C HIS A 127 7.99 7.56 7.97
N LEU A 128 8.66 7.63 6.81
CA LEU A 128 9.70 8.62 6.55
C LEU A 128 9.16 10.03 6.34
N LEU A 129 7.84 10.18 6.13
CA LEU A 129 7.15 11.47 6.05
C LEU A 129 6.66 11.97 7.41
N SER A 130 6.88 11.21 8.50
CA SER A 130 6.29 11.47 9.82
C SER A 130 6.58 12.89 10.31
N GLY A 131 5.52 13.58 10.77
CA GLY A 131 5.60 14.91 11.40
C GLY A 131 5.83 16.08 10.46
N GLY A 132 5.74 15.89 9.14
CA GLY A 132 5.98 16.95 8.15
C GLY A 132 4.77 17.27 7.27
N GLU A 133 4.90 18.35 6.50
CA GLU A 133 3.87 18.82 5.56
C GLU A 133 3.44 17.75 4.55
N ALA A 134 4.36 16.85 4.18
CA ALA A 134 4.05 15.74 3.28
C ALA A 134 3.08 14.73 3.93
N ALA A 135 3.21 14.45 5.22
CA ALA A 135 2.27 13.59 5.96
C ALA A 135 0.88 14.24 6.05
N GLU A 136 0.83 15.57 6.24
CA GLU A 136 -0.44 16.32 6.21
C GLU A 136 -1.10 16.24 4.83
N LEU A 137 -0.32 16.36 3.75
CA LEU A 137 -0.85 16.24 2.40
C LEU A 137 -1.37 14.84 2.11
N VAL A 138 -0.67 13.78 2.54
CA VAL A 138 -1.16 12.40 2.46
C VAL A 138 -2.49 12.24 3.18
N SER A 139 -2.60 12.76 4.40
CA SER A 139 -3.85 12.72 5.18
C SER A 139 -4.98 13.49 4.49
N PHE A 140 -4.70 14.66 3.97
CA PHE A 140 -5.66 15.46 3.21
C PHE A 140 -6.16 14.74 1.96
N LEU A 141 -5.27 14.14 1.19
CA LEU A 141 -5.62 13.34 0.01
C LEU A 141 -6.45 12.12 0.40
N ALA A 142 -6.06 11.38 1.43
CA ALA A 142 -6.79 10.21 1.90
C ALA A 142 -8.27 10.52 2.21
N GLU A 143 -8.54 11.68 2.82
CA GLU A 143 -9.89 12.09 3.15
C GLU A 143 -10.73 12.53 1.92
N ARG A 144 -10.10 13.00 0.84
CA ARG A 144 -10.76 13.76 -0.24
C ARG A 144 -10.54 13.26 -1.65
N LEU A 145 -9.69 12.27 -1.89
CA LEU A 145 -9.49 11.72 -3.22
C LEU A 145 -10.81 11.29 -3.86
N PRO A 146 -10.97 11.50 -5.19
CA PRO A 146 -12.15 11.08 -5.92
C PRO A 146 -12.28 9.53 -5.91
N PRO A 147 -13.49 8.99 -6.15
CA PRO A 147 -13.75 7.55 -6.08
C PRO A 147 -12.88 6.68 -7.00
N GLN A 148 -12.36 7.28 -8.10
CA GLN A 148 -11.47 6.58 -9.04
C GLN A 148 -10.01 6.49 -8.53
N ALA A 149 -9.67 7.21 -7.47
CA ALA A 149 -8.32 7.21 -6.92
C ALA A 149 -8.24 6.36 -5.66
N HIS A 150 -7.29 5.43 -5.64
CA HIS A 150 -7.02 4.54 -4.51
C HIS A 150 -5.63 4.83 -3.96
N LEU A 151 -5.52 4.89 -2.66
CA LEU A 151 -4.27 5.16 -1.95
C LEU A 151 -3.88 3.96 -1.08
N ILE A 152 -2.74 3.35 -1.37
CA ILE A 152 -2.19 2.23 -0.61
C ILE A 152 -0.90 2.70 0.07
N LEU A 153 -0.90 2.69 1.39
CA LEU A 153 0.16 3.26 2.22
C LEU A 153 0.85 2.16 3.02
N LEU A 154 2.15 1.96 2.79
CA LEU A 154 2.96 1.01 3.54
C LEU A 154 3.80 1.76 4.57
N SER A 155 3.74 1.33 5.82
CA SER A 155 4.45 2.01 6.92
C SER A 155 4.92 1.03 7.99
N ARG A 156 5.88 1.46 8.80
CA ARG A 156 6.26 0.77 10.04
C ARG A 156 5.44 1.26 11.24
N ASN A 157 4.98 2.49 11.16
CA ASN A 157 4.27 3.17 12.24
C ASN A 157 2.87 3.57 11.77
N GLN A 158 1.99 3.85 12.73
CA GLN A 158 0.67 4.40 12.45
C GLN A 158 0.79 5.68 11.61
N ILE A 159 -0.07 5.76 10.58
CA ILE A 159 -0.10 6.89 9.62
C ILE A 159 -1.15 7.90 10.06
N PHE A 160 -2.32 7.39 10.45
CA PHE A 160 -3.47 8.20 10.83
C PHE A 160 -3.70 8.16 12.33
N SER A 161 -4.02 9.31 12.92
CA SER A 161 -4.54 9.40 14.29
C SER A 161 -5.94 8.79 14.38
N GLU A 162 -6.40 8.46 15.58
CA GLU A 162 -7.75 7.91 15.78
C GLU A 162 -8.83 8.87 15.25
N ALA A 163 -8.66 10.18 15.42
CA ALA A 163 -9.58 11.17 14.86
C ALA A 163 -9.61 11.15 13.32
N GLN A 164 -8.46 10.93 12.67
CA GLN A 164 -8.40 10.80 11.20
C GLN A 164 -9.03 9.48 10.73
N LYS A 165 -8.81 8.37 11.43
CA LYS A 165 -9.46 7.09 11.14
C LYS A 165 -10.98 7.19 11.23
N LEU A 166 -11.50 7.88 12.25
CA LEU A 166 -12.94 8.13 12.38
C LEU A 166 -13.50 8.94 11.20
N ARG A 167 -12.76 9.95 10.72
CA ARG A 167 -13.17 10.71 9.53
C ARG A 167 -13.13 9.90 8.25
N LEU A 168 -12.14 9.03 8.11
CA LEU A 168 -12.03 8.12 6.96
C LEU A 168 -13.14 7.06 6.97
N GLY A 169 -13.52 6.56 8.15
CA GLY A 169 -14.61 5.61 8.33
C GLY A 169 -14.50 4.40 7.39
N SER A 170 -15.54 4.10 6.64
CA SER A 170 -15.58 2.97 5.69
C SER A 170 -14.65 3.13 4.48
N ARG A 171 -14.05 4.28 4.28
CA ARG A 171 -13.06 4.51 3.21
C ARG A 171 -11.69 3.91 3.56
N LEU A 172 -11.42 3.60 4.82
CA LEU A 172 -10.14 3.08 5.31
C LEU A 172 -10.20 1.57 5.55
N LEU A 173 -9.28 0.85 4.96
CA LEU A 173 -8.96 -0.52 5.34
C LEU A 173 -7.57 -0.57 5.96
N GLU A 174 -7.49 -1.08 7.19
CA GLU A 174 -6.22 -1.27 7.87
C GLU A 174 -5.82 -2.76 7.84
N LEU A 175 -4.59 -3.01 7.39
CA LEU A 175 -3.92 -4.30 7.50
C LEU A 175 -2.73 -4.14 8.44
N GLY A 176 -2.75 -4.88 9.54
CA GLY A 176 -1.70 -4.84 10.54
C GLY A 176 -0.72 -6.02 10.46
N ALA A 177 0.23 -6.05 11.38
CA ALA A 177 1.16 -7.16 11.52
C ALA A 177 0.44 -8.51 11.70
N ALA A 178 -0.68 -8.54 12.41
CA ALA A 178 -1.48 -9.74 12.61
C ALA A 178 -2.08 -10.31 11.31
N ASP A 179 -2.42 -9.44 10.33
CA ASP A 179 -2.90 -9.88 9.03
C ASP A 179 -1.79 -10.48 8.17
N LEU A 180 -0.55 -10.00 8.34
CA LEU A 180 0.62 -10.41 7.56
C LEU A 180 1.29 -11.68 8.12
N ARG A 181 1.16 -11.94 9.41
CA ARG A 181 1.72 -13.13 10.07
C ARG A 181 1.04 -14.40 9.58
N LEU A 182 1.81 -15.48 9.44
CA LEU A 182 1.27 -16.80 9.22
C LEU A 182 0.68 -17.36 10.53
N THR A 183 -0.47 -18.01 10.43
CA THR A 183 -0.97 -18.89 11.48
C THR A 183 -0.22 -20.21 11.44
N GLN A 184 -0.37 -21.04 12.47
CA GLN A 184 0.25 -22.38 12.50
C GLN A 184 -0.23 -23.23 11.31
N GLU A 185 -1.51 -23.21 11.02
CA GLU A 185 -2.08 -23.92 9.87
C GLU A 185 -1.50 -23.42 8.54
N GLU A 186 -1.40 -22.11 8.36
CA GLU A 186 -0.82 -21.48 7.15
C GLU A 186 0.67 -21.85 7.00
N LEU A 187 1.42 -21.93 8.12
CA LEU A 187 2.81 -22.37 8.11
C LEU A 187 2.95 -23.83 7.70
N LEU A 188 2.10 -24.71 8.24
CA LEU A 188 2.09 -26.13 7.86
C LEU A 188 1.75 -26.31 6.38
N GLN A 189 0.77 -25.55 5.87
CA GLN A 189 0.42 -25.55 4.45
C GLN A 189 1.59 -25.06 3.58
N TYR A 190 2.30 -24.03 4.02
CA TYR A 190 3.49 -23.52 3.32
C TYR A 190 4.61 -24.55 3.29
N ALA A 191 4.95 -25.15 4.44
CA ALA A 191 5.95 -26.20 4.54
C ALA A 191 5.62 -27.40 3.64
N GLY A 192 4.35 -27.83 3.63
CA GLY A 192 3.88 -28.90 2.75
C GLY A 192 4.07 -28.57 1.26
N ARG A 193 3.84 -27.32 0.84
CA ARG A 193 4.10 -26.86 -0.54
C ARG A 193 5.59 -26.84 -0.90
N CYS A 194 6.45 -26.60 0.09
CA CYS A 194 7.90 -26.67 -0.08
C CYS A 194 8.44 -28.13 -0.02
N GLY A 195 7.56 -29.11 0.17
CA GLY A 195 7.98 -30.51 0.33
C GLY A 195 8.68 -30.81 1.66
N LEU A 196 8.54 -29.93 2.66
CA LEU A 196 9.15 -30.05 3.98
C LEU A 196 8.14 -30.64 4.97
N PRO A 197 8.35 -31.85 5.49
CA PRO A 197 7.54 -32.38 6.59
C PRO A 197 7.84 -31.56 7.84
N LEU A 198 6.88 -30.76 8.31
CA LEU A 198 7.01 -29.95 9.51
C LEU A 198 6.04 -30.48 10.58
N PRO A 199 6.52 -31.11 11.67
CA PRO A 199 5.67 -31.51 12.78
C PRO A 199 5.02 -30.29 13.47
N GLU A 200 3.81 -30.45 14.00
CA GLU A 200 3.07 -29.36 14.67
C GLU A 200 3.86 -28.70 15.81
N ARG A 201 4.60 -29.50 16.61
CA ARG A 201 5.45 -28.95 17.68
C ARG A 201 6.56 -28.05 17.16
N GLU A 202 7.17 -28.40 16.04
CA GLU A 202 8.21 -27.60 15.41
C GLU A 202 7.62 -26.36 14.74
N ALA A 203 6.43 -26.46 14.13
CA ALA A 203 5.71 -25.33 13.61
C ALA A 203 5.40 -24.29 14.69
N GLN A 204 4.95 -24.74 15.87
CA GLN A 204 4.70 -23.85 16.99
C GLN A 204 5.98 -23.17 17.51
N ALA A 205 7.08 -23.92 17.61
CA ALA A 205 8.37 -23.38 17.99
C ALA A 205 8.89 -22.32 16.97
N LEU A 206 8.77 -22.62 15.67
CA LEU A 206 9.13 -21.67 14.62
C LEU A 206 8.30 -20.39 14.68
N LEU A 207 6.98 -20.50 14.87
CA LEU A 207 6.12 -19.33 15.01
C LEU A 207 6.46 -18.48 16.23
N SER A 208 6.85 -19.09 17.35
CA SER A 208 7.22 -18.37 18.56
C SER A 208 8.53 -17.60 18.39
N VAL A 209 9.49 -18.14 17.63
CA VAL A 209 10.80 -17.51 17.37
C VAL A 209 10.72 -16.48 16.23
N SER A 210 9.97 -16.79 15.16
CA SER A 210 9.83 -15.93 13.99
C SER A 210 8.70 -14.90 14.14
N GLU A 211 7.92 -14.97 15.23
CA GLU A 211 6.70 -14.18 15.42
C GLU A 211 5.69 -14.32 14.24
N GLY A 212 5.71 -15.49 13.57
CA GLY A 212 4.88 -15.76 12.40
C GLY A 212 5.38 -15.14 11.10
N TRP A 213 6.62 -14.63 11.11
CA TRP A 213 7.32 -14.16 9.92
C TRP A 213 8.28 -15.23 9.40
N ILE A 214 8.16 -15.55 8.09
CA ILE A 214 9.01 -16.55 7.42
C ILE A 214 9.41 -16.04 6.04
#